data_b20b8aa3acc406605949a480d183b8eb
#
_entry.id   b20b8aa3acc406605949a480d183b8eb
#
_cell.length_a   1.000
_cell.length_b   1.000
_cell.length_c   1.000
_cell.angle_alpha   90.00
_cell.angle_beta   90.00
_cell.angle_gamma   90.00
#
_symmetry.space_group_name_H-M   'P 1'
#
loop_
_entity.id
_entity.type
_entity.pdbx_description
1 polymer ?
#
loop_
_entity_poly.entity_id
_entity_poly.type
_entity_poly.pdbx_seq_one_letter_code
_entity_poly.pdbx_strand_id
1 'polypeptide(L)'
;MSQHFLCLSMVMLQISNNVSIQSWEIQLTAIRAQGAGGQNVNKVSSAIHLRFDVKHSTLPDFYKERLLALKDSRVTSEGVIIIKAQQFRTQEQNKEDALNRLKALILDATKVTKTRRATKPTKASQKRRLEKKKQRSNTKQLRGRVS
;
A
#
# COMPACT_ATOMS: atom_id res chain seq x y z
N MET A 1 24.54 -38.73 22.90
CA MET A 1 23.64 -38.64 21.73
C MET A 1 23.12 -37.21 21.65
N SER A 2 23.88 -36.36 20.97
CA SER A 2 23.53 -34.92 20.82
C SER A 2 22.63 -34.75 19.60
N GLN A 3 21.36 -34.50 19.84
CA GLN A 3 20.46 -34.06 18.77
C GLN A 3 20.79 -32.61 18.44
N HIS A 4 21.50 -32.41 17.34
CA HIS A 4 21.62 -31.11 16.67
C HIS A 4 20.24 -30.75 16.12
N PHE A 5 19.48 -29.99 16.90
CA PHE A 5 18.37 -29.21 16.32
C PHE A 5 18.96 -28.19 15.36
N LEU A 6 18.92 -28.52 14.09
CA LEU A 6 19.07 -27.56 13.01
C LEU A 6 17.99 -26.49 13.20
N CYS A 7 18.39 -25.37 13.76
CA CYS A 7 17.60 -24.14 13.79
C CYS A 7 17.42 -23.71 12.33
N LEU A 8 16.35 -24.19 11.69
CA LEU A 8 15.88 -23.57 10.45
C LEU A 8 15.68 -22.09 10.77
N SER A 9 16.49 -21.25 10.19
CA SER A 9 16.35 -19.80 10.26
C SER A 9 14.94 -19.44 9.81
N MET A 10 14.04 -19.25 10.79
CA MET A 10 12.69 -18.74 10.56
C MET A 10 12.87 -17.33 9.98
N VAL A 11 12.64 -17.17 8.70
CA VAL A 11 12.64 -15.86 8.05
C VAL A 11 11.45 -15.10 8.59
N MET A 12 11.69 -14.18 9.51
CA MET A 12 10.68 -13.28 10.04
C MET A 12 10.60 -12.04 9.17
N LEU A 13 9.41 -11.60 8.85
CA LEU A 13 9.18 -10.30 8.22
C LEU A 13 8.96 -9.25 9.31
N GLN A 14 9.95 -8.41 9.55
CA GLN A 14 9.86 -7.30 10.50
C GLN A 14 9.01 -6.18 9.91
N ILE A 15 7.90 -5.84 10.56
CA ILE A 15 7.00 -4.75 10.18
C ILE A 15 7.38 -3.47 10.93
N SER A 16 7.51 -3.55 12.26
CA SER A 16 7.95 -2.47 13.13
C SER A 16 8.84 -3.02 14.25
N ASN A 17 9.32 -2.16 15.16
CA ASN A 17 10.20 -2.61 16.24
C ASN A 17 9.61 -3.74 17.10
N ASN A 18 8.27 -3.76 17.25
CA ASN A 18 7.57 -4.69 18.13
C ASN A 18 6.64 -5.65 17.38
N VAL A 19 6.55 -5.56 16.04
CA VAL A 19 5.63 -6.37 15.23
C VAL A 19 6.39 -7.08 14.13
N SER A 20 6.33 -8.40 14.15
CA SER A 20 6.93 -9.27 13.14
C SER A 20 5.94 -10.35 12.72
N ILE A 21 6.06 -10.83 11.49
CA ILE A 21 5.28 -11.94 10.94
C ILE A 21 6.22 -13.13 10.81
N GLN A 22 5.75 -14.28 11.25
CA GLN A 22 6.52 -15.52 11.20
C GLN A 22 6.46 -16.12 9.79
N SER A 23 7.48 -16.86 9.41
CA SER A 23 7.57 -17.44 8.06
C SER A 23 6.45 -18.46 7.77
N TRP A 24 5.94 -19.13 8.77
CA TRP A 24 4.86 -20.11 8.63
C TRP A 24 3.48 -19.48 8.39
N GLU A 25 3.31 -18.17 8.65
CA GLU A 25 2.08 -17.42 8.37
C GLU A 25 1.98 -16.99 6.91
N ILE A 26 3.11 -17.01 6.18
CA ILE A 26 3.20 -16.55 4.80
C ILE A 26 3.39 -17.78 3.90
N GLN A 27 2.44 -18.02 3.01
CA GLN A 27 2.55 -19.05 1.99
C GLN A 27 3.16 -18.46 0.72
N LEU A 28 4.27 -19.01 0.28
CA LEU A 28 4.96 -18.62 -0.96
C LEU A 28 4.92 -19.79 -1.94
N THR A 29 4.26 -19.59 -3.08
CA THR A 29 4.15 -20.60 -4.14
C THR A 29 4.79 -20.08 -5.41
N ALA A 30 5.70 -20.84 -5.99
CA ALA A 30 6.28 -20.53 -7.29
C ALA A 30 5.25 -20.82 -8.38
N ILE A 31 4.99 -19.82 -9.24
CA ILE A 31 4.09 -19.92 -10.38
C ILE A 31 4.81 -19.55 -11.67
N ARG A 32 4.26 -19.96 -12.80
CA ARG A 32 4.78 -19.54 -14.10
C ARG A 32 4.62 -18.04 -14.28
N ALA A 33 5.70 -17.37 -14.69
CA ALA A 33 5.63 -15.96 -15.03
C ALA A 33 4.75 -15.77 -16.27
N GLN A 34 3.87 -14.78 -16.23
CA GLN A 34 3.04 -14.36 -17.36
C GLN A 34 3.63 -13.07 -17.94
N GLY A 35 4.05 -13.11 -19.20
CA GLY A 35 4.60 -11.94 -19.89
C GLY A 35 4.57 -12.14 -21.41
N ALA A 36 4.49 -11.02 -22.14
CA ALA A 36 4.37 -10.96 -23.58
C ALA A 36 5.72 -11.14 -24.30
N GLY A 37 6.53 -12.16 -23.98
CA GLY A 37 7.79 -12.28 -24.71
C GLY A 37 8.68 -13.47 -24.41
N GLY A 38 9.04 -14.19 -25.45
CA GLY A 38 10.15 -15.12 -25.54
C GLY A 38 9.85 -16.57 -25.12
N GLN A 39 10.44 -17.53 -25.84
CA GLN A 39 10.26 -18.97 -25.58
C GLN A 39 10.68 -19.43 -24.18
N ASN A 40 11.55 -18.69 -23.48
CA ASN A 40 12.01 -19.04 -22.12
C ASN A 40 11.07 -18.64 -21.00
N VAL A 41 10.15 -17.68 -21.19
CA VAL A 41 9.23 -17.20 -20.14
C VAL A 41 8.23 -18.27 -19.74
N ASN A 42 7.86 -19.14 -20.68
CA ASN A 42 6.87 -20.20 -20.44
C ASN A 42 7.42 -21.46 -19.73
N LYS A 43 8.75 -21.57 -19.58
CA LYS A 43 9.41 -22.77 -19.01
C LYS A 43 9.91 -22.57 -17.60
N VAL A 44 10.01 -21.32 -17.08
CA VAL A 44 10.58 -21.02 -15.79
C VAL A 44 9.54 -20.51 -14.84
N SER A 45 9.36 -21.17 -13.70
CA SER A 45 8.46 -20.75 -12.61
C SER A 45 9.16 -19.75 -11.69
N SER A 46 9.52 -18.59 -12.24
CA SER A 46 10.22 -17.54 -11.48
C SER A 46 9.27 -16.59 -10.75
N ALA A 47 7.99 -16.56 -11.09
CA ALA A 47 7.02 -15.72 -10.40
C ALA A 47 6.61 -16.31 -9.06
N ILE A 48 6.36 -15.45 -8.08
CA ILE A 48 5.93 -15.82 -6.74
C ILE A 48 4.51 -15.35 -6.50
N HIS A 49 3.70 -16.26 -5.99
CA HIS A 49 2.37 -16.00 -5.45
C HIS A 49 2.45 -16.08 -3.93
N LEU A 50 2.30 -14.95 -3.26
CA LEU A 50 2.28 -14.83 -1.82
C LEU A 50 0.84 -14.79 -1.34
N ARG A 51 0.52 -15.60 -0.33
CA ARG A 51 -0.76 -15.62 0.38
C ARG A 51 -0.50 -15.42 1.88
N PHE A 52 -1.22 -14.48 2.48
CA PHE A 52 -1.14 -14.16 3.90
C PHE A 52 -2.55 -13.99 4.47
N ASP A 53 -2.89 -14.78 5.48
CA ASP A 53 -4.19 -14.70 6.15
C ASP A 53 -4.12 -13.73 7.33
N VAL A 54 -4.80 -12.60 7.19
CA VAL A 54 -4.80 -11.53 8.21
C VAL A 54 -5.50 -11.96 9.48
N LYS A 55 -6.62 -12.70 9.37
CA LYS A 55 -7.44 -13.10 10.52
C LYS A 55 -6.72 -14.07 11.44
N HIS A 56 -6.01 -15.03 10.86
CA HIS A 56 -5.31 -16.08 11.60
C HIS A 56 -3.84 -15.72 11.90
N SER A 57 -3.39 -14.52 11.57
CA SER A 57 -2.03 -14.08 11.82
C SER A 57 -1.81 -13.66 13.27
N THR A 58 -0.54 -13.57 13.67
CA THR A 58 -0.10 -13.05 14.97
C THR A 58 -0.10 -11.53 15.06
N LEU A 59 -0.55 -10.83 14.02
CA LEU A 59 -0.64 -9.38 14.01
C LEU A 59 -1.58 -8.87 15.14
N PRO A 60 -1.23 -7.74 15.80
CA PRO A 60 -2.12 -7.08 16.75
C PRO A 60 -3.47 -6.68 16.11
N ASP A 61 -4.54 -6.67 16.88
CA ASP A 61 -5.91 -6.40 16.39
C ASP A 61 -6.03 -5.08 15.65
N PHE A 62 -5.34 -4.04 16.10
CA PHE A 62 -5.24 -2.75 15.40
C PHE A 62 -4.79 -2.87 13.93
N TYR A 63 -3.82 -3.75 13.65
CA TYR A 63 -3.34 -4.01 12.28
C TYR A 63 -4.38 -4.79 11.48
N LYS A 64 -4.98 -5.82 12.12
CA LYS A 64 -6.01 -6.65 11.48
C LYS A 64 -7.23 -5.83 11.07
N GLU A 65 -7.78 -5.03 11.95
CA GLU A 65 -8.93 -4.17 11.68
C GLU A 65 -8.67 -3.23 10.49
N ARG A 66 -7.50 -2.59 10.48
CA ARG A 66 -7.14 -1.67 9.41
C ARG A 66 -6.92 -2.35 8.08
N LEU A 67 -6.29 -3.52 8.06
CA LEU A 67 -6.09 -4.31 6.86
C LEU A 67 -7.42 -4.83 6.29
N LEU A 68 -8.33 -5.28 7.15
CA LEU A 68 -9.66 -5.75 6.75
C LEU A 68 -10.58 -4.62 6.25
N ALA A 69 -10.40 -3.40 6.77
CA ALA A 69 -11.12 -2.21 6.32
C ALA A 69 -10.55 -1.61 5.01
N LEU A 70 -9.38 -2.08 4.57
CA LEU A 70 -8.71 -1.55 3.39
C LEU A 70 -9.45 -1.99 2.11
N LYS A 71 -9.86 -1.02 1.29
CA LYS A 71 -10.43 -1.28 -0.04
C LYS A 71 -9.32 -1.42 -1.08
N ASP A 72 -8.61 -2.53 -1.05
CA ASP A 72 -7.52 -2.84 -1.97
C ASP A 72 -7.80 -4.16 -2.68
N SER A 73 -7.53 -4.22 -3.98
CA SER A 73 -7.76 -5.42 -4.81
C SER A 73 -6.93 -6.64 -4.39
N ARG A 74 -5.87 -6.42 -3.62
CA ARG A 74 -5.01 -7.47 -3.08
C ARG A 74 -5.59 -8.13 -1.83
N VAL A 75 -6.59 -7.52 -1.21
CA VAL A 75 -7.26 -8.04 0.00
C VAL A 75 -8.58 -8.66 -0.41
N THR A 76 -8.74 -9.95 -0.16
CA THR A 76 -9.99 -10.67 -0.46
C THR A 76 -11.05 -10.38 0.60
N SER A 77 -12.32 -10.63 0.28
CA SER A 77 -13.45 -10.52 1.22
C SER A 77 -13.29 -11.41 2.47
N GLU A 78 -12.55 -12.49 2.34
CA GLU A 78 -12.25 -13.42 3.43
C GLU A 78 -11.19 -12.88 4.40
N GLY A 79 -10.46 -11.82 4.01
CA GLY A 79 -9.36 -11.23 4.77
C GLY A 79 -7.99 -11.86 4.47
N VAL A 80 -7.85 -12.43 3.27
CA VAL A 80 -6.57 -12.97 2.80
C VAL A 80 -5.92 -11.96 1.84
N ILE A 81 -4.65 -11.65 2.08
CA ILE A 81 -3.84 -10.82 1.18
C ILE A 81 -3.16 -11.71 0.15
N ILE A 82 -3.33 -11.35 -1.12
CA ILE A 82 -2.73 -12.06 -2.26
C ILE A 82 -1.83 -11.10 -3.02
N ILE A 83 -0.55 -11.43 -3.13
CA ILE A 83 0.43 -10.64 -3.87
C ILE A 83 1.13 -11.54 -4.89
N LYS A 84 1.14 -11.07 -6.15
CA LYS A 84 1.86 -11.72 -7.25
C LYS A 84 3.09 -10.90 -7.61
N ALA A 85 4.28 -11.47 -7.45
CA ALA A 85 5.55 -10.85 -7.81
C ALA A 85 6.17 -11.60 -8.98
N GLN A 86 6.41 -10.87 -10.09
CA GLN A 86 6.95 -11.43 -11.35
C GLN A 86 7.84 -10.44 -12.11
N GLN A 87 8.32 -9.39 -11.43
CA GLN A 87 9.09 -8.31 -12.08
C GLN A 87 10.53 -8.68 -12.31
N PHE A 88 11.07 -9.56 -11.50
CA PHE A 88 12.47 -9.94 -11.55
C PHE A 88 12.68 -11.26 -12.28
N ARG A 89 13.91 -11.47 -12.77
CA ARG A 89 14.27 -12.67 -13.50
C ARG A 89 14.41 -13.90 -12.60
N THR A 90 14.85 -13.71 -11.36
CA THR A 90 15.08 -14.80 -10.41
C THR A 90 13.93 -14.96 -9.42
N GLN A 91 13.73 -16.19 -8.97
CA GLN A 91 12.71 -16.53 -8.00
C GLN A 91 12.99 -15.86 -6.64
N GLU A 92 14.25 -15.81 -6.23
CA GLU A 92 14.68 -15.19 -4.96
C GLU A 92 14.33 -13.71 -4.92
N GLN A 93 14.63 -12.97 -5.99
CA GLN A 93 14.31 -11.55 -6.09
C GLN A 93 12.79 -11.30 -6.08
N ASN A 94 12.00 -12.16 -6.75
CA ASN A 94 10.55 -12.07 -6.72
C ASN A 94 9.97 -12.40 -5.34
N LYS A 95 10.61 -13.34 -4.60
CA LYS A 95 10.23 -13.65 -3.22
C LYS A 95 10.46 -12.44 -2.30
N GLU A 96 11.61 -11.81 -2.40
CA GLU A 96 11.94 -10.61 -1.65
C GLU A 96 11.01 -9.44 -1.99
N ASP A 97 10.73 -9.23 -3.28
CA ASP A 97 9.78 -8.22 -3.75
C ASP A 97 8.37 -8.47 -3.19
N ALA A 98 7.88 -9.71 -3.18
CA ALA A 98 6.59 -10.06 -2.61
C ALA A 98 6.52 -9.73 -1.10
N LEU A 99 7.56 -10.04 -0.33
CA LEU A 99 7.65 -9.72 1.09
C LEU A 99 7.72 -8.21 1.34
N ASN A 100 8.48 -7.48 0.55
CA ASN A 100 8.58 -6.02 0.64
C ASN A 100 7.23 -5.34 0.32
N ARG A 101 6.50 -5.85 -0.67
CA ARG A 101 5.15 -5.36 -1.00
C ARG A 101 4.15 -5.65 0.11
N LEU A 102 4.21 -6.82 0.74
CA LEU A 102 3.39 -7.13 1.91
C LEU A 102 3.68 -6.17 3.06
N LYS A 103 4.95 -5.95 3.37
CA LYS A 103 5.38 -4.99 4.39
C LYS A 103 4.88 -3.58 4.11
N ALA A 104 5.05 -3.09 2.88
CA ALA A 104 4.59 -1.78 2.47
C ALA A 104 3.05 -1.64 2.62
N LEU A 105 2.29 -2.65 2.20
CA LEU A 105 0.83 -2.68 2.35
C LEU A 105 0.41 -2.55 3.81
N ILE A 106 1.03 -3.33 4.71
CA ILE A 106 0.72 -3.31 6.14
C ILE A 106 1.07 -1.95 6.75
N LEU A 107 2.22 -1.38 6.43
CA LEU A 107 2.64 -0.07 6.91
C LEU A 107 1.72 1.04 6.40
N ASP A 108 1.32 1.01 5.13
CA ASP A 108 0.41 2.01 4.56
C ASP A 108 -0.99 1.93 5.17
N ALA A 109 -1.52 0.73 5.40
CA ALA A 109 -2.80 0.54 6.08
C ALA A 109 -2.80 1.08 7.52
N THR A 110 -1.67 1.01 8.20
CA THR A 110 -1.54 1.43 9.61
C THR A 110 -1.12 2.88 9.78
N LYS A 111 -0.80 3.61 8.71
CA LYS A 111 -0.51 5.04 8.79
C LYS A 111 -1.72 5.81 9.34
N VAL A 112 -1.51 6.48 10.45
CA VAL A 112 -2.48 7.43 11.00
C VAL A 112 -2.33 8.75 10.25
N THR A 113 -3.24 9.04 9.33
CA THR A 113 -3.26 10.35 8.66
C THR A 113 -3.74 11.40 9.64
N LYS A 114 -2.89 12.40 9.91
CA LYS A 114 -3.30 13.56 10.73
C LYS A 114 -4.46 14.29 10.03
N THR A 115 -5.52 14.56 10.76
CA THR A 115 -6.65 15.35 10.26
C THR A 115 -6.14 16.71 9.77
N ARG A 116 -6.41 17.04 8.51
CA ARG A 116 -6.01 18.33 7.94
C ARG A 116 -6.82 19.42 8.64
N ARG A 117 -6.13 20.28 9.41
CA ARG A 117 -6.77 21.46 9.99
C ARG A 117 -7.13 22.45 8.87
N ALA A 118 -8.37 22.95 8.89
CA ALA A 118 -8.80 23.99 7.99
C ALA A 118 -7.94 25.25 8.21
N THR A 119 -7.30 25.73 7.16
CA THR A 119 -6.53 26.96 7.21
C THR A 119 -7.41 28.16 6.89
N LYS A 120 -7.33 29.19 7.72
CA LYS A 120 -8.04 30.46 7.42
C LYS A 120 -7.39 31.15 6.20
N PRO A 121 -8.16 31.81 5.33
CA PRO A 121 -7.60 32.57 4.23
C PRO A 121 -6.64 33.66 4.73
N THR A 122 -5.53 33.86 4.04
CA THR A 122 -4.55 34.91 4.38
C THR A 122 -5.16 36.29 4.18
N LYS A 123 -4.68 37.29 4.94
CA LYS A 123 -5.11 38.71 4.78
C LYS A 123 -4.95 39.19 3.32
N ALA A 124 -3.86 38.79 2.67
CA ALA A 124 -3.62 39.12 1.25
C ALA A 124 -4.67 38.51 0.31
N SER A 125 -5.08 37.26 0.54
CA SER A 125 -6.15 36.60 -0.23
C SER A 125 -7.49 37.30 -0.05
N GLN A 126 -7.83 37.71 1.18
CA GLN A 126 -9.05 38.47 1.48
C GLN A 126 -9.05 39.82 0.77
N LYS A 127 -7.89 40.57 0.82
CA LYS A 127 -7.74 41.85 0.14
C LYS A 127 -7.91 41.72 -1.38
N ARG A 128 -7.24 40.76 -2.01
CA ARG A 128 -7.41 40.49 -3.45
C ARG A 128 -8.85 40.13 -3.83
N ARG A 129 -9.57 39.39 -3.01
CA ARG A 129 -10.98 39.07 -3.24
C ARG A 129 -11.84 40.33 -3.19
N LEU A 130 -11.60 41.21 -2.21
CA LEU A 130 -12.34 42.46 -2.09
C LEU A 130 -12.03 43.41 -3.28
N GLU A 131 -10.79 43.54 -3.67
CA GLU A 131 -10.37 44.33 -4.84
C GLU A 131 -11.05 43.85 -6.13
N LYS A 132 -11.04 42.53 -6.38
CA LYS A 132 -11.74 41.94 -7.53
C LYS A 132 -13.25 42.17 -7.48
N LYS A 133 -13.86 42.12 -6.29
CA LYS A 133 -15.30 42.39 -6.11
C LYS A 133 -15.60 43.86 -6.44
N LYS A 134 -14.74 44.78 -5.99
CA LYS A 134 -14.87 46.20 -6.25
C LYS A 134 -14.71 46.54 -7.74
N GLN A 135 -13.72 45.95 -8.42
CA GLN A 135 -13.52 46.10 -9.87
C GLN A 135 -14.75 45.61 -10.67
N ARG A 136 -15.30 44.44 -10.31
CA ARG A 136 -16.51 43.91 -10.96
C ARG A 136 -17.73 44.79 -10.72
N SER A 137 -17.87 45.38 -9.54
CA SER A 137 -18.95 46.35 -9.24
C SER A 137 -18.84 47.60 -10.09
N ASN A 138 -17.64 48.18 -10.16
CA ASN A 138 -17.39 49.37 -11.00
C ASN A 138 -17.66 49.10 -12.51
N THR A 139 -17.21 47.93 -13.00
CA THR A 139 -17.51 47.54 -14.39
C THR A 139 -19.00 47.35 -14.63
N LYS A 140 -19.76 46.83 -13.66
CA LYS A 140 -21.22 46.75 -13.76
C LYS A 140 -21.90 48.13 -13.80
N GLN A 141 -21.45 49.04 -12.94
CA GLN A 141 -22.01 50.41 -12.89
C GLN A 141 -21.76 51.16 -14.20
N LEU A 142 -20.56 50.97 -14.82
CA LEU A 142 -20.24 51.58 -16.11
C LEU A 142 -21.06 51.02 -17.29
N ARG A 143 -21.57 49.79 -17.18
CA ARG A 143 -22.44 49.16 -18.19
C ARG A 143 -23.92 49.53 -18.02
N GLY A 144 -24.32 50.04 -16.87
CA GLY A 144 -25.69 50.44 -16.58
C GLY A 144 -25.89 51.91 -16.86
N ARG A 145 -26.28 52.25 -18.07
CA ARG A 145 -26.87 53.47 -18.66
C ARG A 145 -26.16 53.89 -19.94
N VAL A 146 -26.51 53.23 -20.99
CA VAL A 146 -26.60 53.88 -22.29
C VAL A 146 -28.10 54.08 -22.52
N SER A 147 -28.58 55.24 -22.19
CA SER A 147 -29.89 55.73 -22.64
C SER A 147 -29.68 56.50 -23.92
#